data_56bd7758d9ef5e5b4a35e20e1c155752
#
_entry.id   56bd7758d9ef5e5b4a35e20e1c155752
#
_cell.length_a   1.000
_cell.length_b   1.000
_cell.length_c   1.000
_cell.angle_alpha   90.00
_cell.angle_beta   90.00
_cell.angle_gamma   90.00
#
_symmetry.space_group_name_H-M   'P 1'
#
loop_
_entity.id
_entity.type
_entity.pdbx_description
1 polymer ?
#
loop_
_entity_poly.entity_id
_entity_poly.type
_entity_poly.pdbx_seq_one_letter_code
_entity_poly.pdbx_strand_id
1 'polypeptide(L)'
;MQIDHFQYFPLLKTTDAELKAYANLDATVKDGILPVFELTKSRRTKKDPTGKISKRVEQLAEFSEGRPFILDLTTEPTLSNTEIAGLLNASEDGYREWRDFVGGIENVIPVIHYNENASEADNMKQVQELEKQHAA
;
A
#
# COMPACT_ATOMS: atom_id res chain seq x y z
N MET A 1 7.41 9.48 12.72
CA MET A 1 7.83 8.07 12.81
C MET A 1 9.31 7.94 12.54
N GLN A 2 10.02 7.27 13.41
CA GLN A 2 11.43 6.96 13.18
C GLN A 2 11.55 5.57 12.60
N ILE A 3 12.13 5.48 11.41
CA ILE A 3 12.34 4.20 10.74
C ILE A 3 13.70 3.58 11.03
N ASP A 4 14.56 4.31 11.72
CA ASP A 4 15.94 3.91 11.99
C ASP A 4 16.08 2.66 12.86
N HIS A 5 15.08 2.38 13.70
CA HIS A 5 15.11 1.22 14.57
C HIS A 5 14.73 -0.08 13.86
N PHE A 6 14.14 0.01 12.66
CA PHE A 6 13.81 -1.18 11.91
C PHE A 6 15.06 -1.74 11.23
N GLN A 7 15.28 -3.04 11.39
CA GLN A 7 16.45 -3.72 10.88
C GLN A 7 16.27 -4.32 9.49
N TYR A 8 14.99 -4.43 9.06
CA TYR A 8 14.67 -5.13 7.83
C TYR A 8 13.37 -4.62 7.24
N PHE A 9 13.31 -4.54 5.91
CA PHE A 9 12.17 -4.04 5.15
C PHE A 9 11.72 -5.10 4.14
N PRO A 10 11.03 -6.17 4.59
CA PRO A 10 10.63 -7.24 3.67
C PRO A 10 9.56 -6.77 2.68
N LEU A 11 9.73 -7.15 1.42
CA LEU A 11 8.73 -6.91 0.39
C LEU A 11 7.77 -8.09 0.34
N LEU A 12 6.52 -7.83 0.67
CA LEU A 12 5.47 -8.84 0.74
C LEU A 12 4.28 -8.40 -0.12
N LYS A 13 3.67 -9.35 -0.80
CA LYS A 13 2.41 -9.10 -1.50
C LYS A 13 1.24 -9.37 -0.54
N THR A 14 0.11 -8.71 -0.79
CA THR A 14 -1.08 -8.94 0.04
C THR A 14 -1.88 -10.16 -0.38
N THR A 15 -1.23 -11.15 -0.98
CA THR A 15 -1.82 -12.46 -1.24
C THR A 15 -2.06 -13.20 0.07
N ASP A 16 -3.00 -14.15 0.06
CA ASP A 16 -3.37 -14.88 1.28
C ASP A 16 -2.16 -15.56 1.94
N ALA A 17 -1.30 -16.18 1.14
CA ALA A 17 -0.14 -16.91 1.66
C ALA A 17 0.86 -15.99 2.35
N GLU A 18 1.16 -14.84 1.75
CA GLU A 18 2.14 -13.91 2.30
C GLU A 18 1.61 -13.16 3.51
N LEU A 19 0.32 -12.79 3.50
CA LEU A 19 -0.33 -12.19 4.68
C LEU A 19 -0.33 -13.16 5.86
N LYS A 20 -0.63 -14.43 5.63
CA LYS A 20 -0.58 -15.45 6.68
C LYS A 20 0.83 -15.65 7.20
N ALA A 21 1.82 -15.65 6.31
CA ALA A 21 3.22 -15.78 6.71
C ALA A 21 3.62 -14.63 7.63
N TYR A 22 3.25 -13.40 7.29
CA TYR A 22 3.51 -12.24 8.14
C TYR A 22 2.78 -12.37 9.48
N ALA A 23 1.49 -12.75 9.46
CA ALA A 23 0.68 -12.86 10.66
C ALA A 23 1.23 -13.89 11.66
N ASN A 24 1.91 -14.92 11.15
CA ASN A 24 2.47 -16.00 11.98
C ASN A 24 3.88 -15.68 12.52
N LEU A 25 4.47 -14.56 12.18
CA LEU A 25 5.74 -14.15 12.77
C LEU A 25 5.55 -13.81 14.25
N ASP A 26 6.59 -14.06 15.05
CA ASP A 26 6.57 -13.66 16.45
C ASP A 26 6.49 -12.14 16.58
N ALA A 27 5.85 -11.67 17.65
CA ALA A 27 5.71 -10.24 17.92
C ALA A 27 7.05 -9.51 17.93
N THR A 28 8.08 -10.12 18.51
CA THR A 28 9.44 -9.54 18.54
C THR A 28 9.98 -9.32 17.13
N VAL A 29 9.76 -10.27 16.22
CA VAL A 29 10.18 -10.16 14.81
C VAL A 29 9.37 -9.05 14.12
N LYS A 30 8.06 -9.04 14.29
CA LYS A 30 7.19 -8.01 13.70
C LYS A 30 7.61 -6.59 14.15
N ASP A 31 7.98 -6.44 15.41
CA ASP A 31 8.37 -5.14 15.96
C ASP A 31 9.70 -4.63 15.39
N GLY A 32 10.55 -5.53 14.89
CA GLY A 32 11.85 -5.19 14.31
C GLY A 32 11.85 -4.98 12.81
N ILE A 33 10.72 -5.21 12.13
CA ILE A 33 10.63 -5.08 10.68
C ILE A 33 9.62 -4.01 10.28
N LEU A 34 9.87 -3.37 9.14
CA LEU A 34 8.92 -2.48 8.50
C LEU A 34 8.58 -3.08 7.12
N PRO A 35 7.46 -3.81 7.02
CA PRO A 35 7.15 -4.47 5.77
C PRO A 35 6.71 -3.48 4.69
N VAL A 36 7.08 -3.78 3.45
CA VAL A 36 6.56 -3.12 2.26
C VAL A 36 5.50 -4.06 1.69
N PHE A 37 4.24 -3.70 1.85
CA PHE A 37 3.15 -4.48 1.28
C PHE A 37 2.80 -3.97 -0.11
N GLU A 38 2.90 -4.85 -1.08
CA GLU A 38 2.47 -4.61 -2.45
C GLU A 38 1.01 -5.04 -2.55
N LEU A 39 0.12 -4.07 -2.68
CA LEU A 39 -1.33 -4.31 -2.70
C LEU A 39 -1.73 -5.05 -3.96
N THR A 40 -2.41 -6.17 -3.79
CA THR A 40 -2.96 -7.00 -4.86
C THR A 40 -4.48 -7.00 -4.78
N LYS A 41 -5.13 -7.42 -5.87
CA LYS A 41 -6.57 -7.65 -5.84
C LYS A 41 -6.91 -8.72 -4.82
N SER A 42 -8.13 -8.68 -4.30
CA SER A 42 -8.67 -9.74 -3.47
C SER A 42 -9.05 -10.94 -4.32
N ARG A 43 -9.26 -12.08 -3.67
CA ARG A 43 -9.70 -13.30 -4.34
C ARG A 43 -11.05 -13.04 -5.03
N ARG A 44 -11.12 -13.37 -6.31
CA ARG A 44 -12.37 -13.24 -7.07
C ARG A 44 -13.38 -14.29 -6.62
N THR A 45 -14.61 -13.84 -6.43
CA THR A 45 -15.73 -14.71 -6.08
C THR A 45 -16.93 -14.32 -6.95
N LYS A 46 -18.01 -15.12 -6.90
CA LYS A 46 -19.25 -14.79 -7.61
C LYS A 46 -19.86 -13.47 -7.12
N LYS A 47 -19.68 -13.17 -5.82
CA LYS A 47 -20.17 -11.91 -5.21
C LYS A 47 -19.22 -10.73 -5.46
N ASP A 48 -17.97 -11.02 -5.77
CA ASP A 48 -16.94 -10.02 -5.99
C ASP A 48 -16.05 -10.46 -7.17
N PRO A 49 -16.55 -10.31 -8.41
CA PRO A 49 -15.84 -10.79 -9.59
C PRO A 49 -14.59 -9.99 -9.95
N THR A 50 -14.45 -8.77 -9.43
CA THR A 50 -13.29 -7.90 -9.69
C THR A 50 -12.18 -8.07 -8.67
N GLY A 51 -12.47 -8.64 -7.50
CA GLY A 51 -11.51 -8.76 -6.40
C GLY A 51 -11.19 -7.41 -5.79
N LYS A 52 -12.17 -6.78 -5.16
CA LYS A 52 -12.03 -5.43 -4.59
C LYS A 52 -10.87 -5.32 -3.63
N ILE A 53 -10.10 -4.26 -3.78
CA ILE A 53 -8.92 -4.01 -2.94
C ILE A 53 -9.27 -3.65 -1.50
N SER A 54 -10.50 -3.19 -1.25
CA SER A 54 -10.96 -2.87 0.11
C SER A 54 -10.82 -4.05 1.07
N LYS A 55 -11.01 -5.27 0.60
CA LYS A 55 -10.82 -6.48 1.43
C LYS A 55 -9.38 -6.64 1.87
N ARG A 56 -8.43 -6.35 0.97
CA ARG A 56 -7.00 -6.42 1.30
C ARG A 56 -6.62 -5.34 2.30
N VAL A 57 -7.19 -4.14 2.15
CA VAL A 57 -6.98 -3.04 3.11
C VAL A 57 -7.48 -3.44 4.50
N GLU A 58 -8.65 -4.04 4.58
CA GLU A 58 -9.19 -4.56 5.85
C GLU A 58 -8.28 -5.61 6.48
N GLN A 59 -7.75 -6.53 5.66
CA GLN A 59 -6.80 -7.55 6.13
C GLN A 59 -5.50 -6.93 6.64
N LEU A 60 -4.99 -5.91 5.95
CA LEU A 60 -3.79 -5.19 6.40
C LEU A 60 -4.03 -4.51 7.75
N ALA A 61 -5.18 -3.87 7.92
CA ALA A 61 -5.54 -3.26 9.19
C ALA A 61 -5.57 -4.27 10.33
N GLU A 62 -6.11 -5.45 10.08
CA GLU A 62 -6.19 -6.53 11.06
C GLU A 62 -4.81 -7.12 11.37
N PHE A 63 -4.07 -7.51 10.32
CA PHE A 63 -2.81 -8.25 10.49
C PHE A 63 -1.65 -7.37 10.95
N SER A 64 -1.69 -6.08 10.66
CA SER A 64 -0.63 -5.16 11.11
C SER A 64 -0.66 -4.93 12.62
N GLU A 65 -1.79 -5.13 13.26
CA GLU A 65 -1.95 -4.98 14.71
C GLU A 65 -1.43 -3.63 15.23
N GLY A 66 -1.75 -2.56 14.51
CA GLY A 66 -1.32 -1.21 14.86
C GLY A 66 0.12 -0.88 14.48
N ARG A 67 0.86 -1.81 13.87
CA ARG A 67 2.23 -1.58 13.42
C ARG A 67 2.24 -0.83 12.09
N PRO A 68 3.21 0.04 11.87
CA PRO A 68 3.33 0.73 10.59
C PRO A 68 3.76 -0.21 9.47
N PHE A 69 3.36 0.14 8.26
CA PHE A 69 3.78 -0.57 7.06
C PHE A 69 3.85 0.40 5.88
N ILE A 70 4.72 0.09 4.94
CA ILE A 70 4.81 0.82 3.68
C ILE A 70 3.83 0.15 2.71
N LEU A 71 3.08 0.95 1.96
CA LEU A 71 2.11 0.44 0.98
C LEU A 71 2.49 0.86 -0.42
N ASP A 72 2.60 -0.13 -1.29
CA ASP A 72 2.81 0.03 -2.73
C ASP A 72 1.65 -0.65 -3.47
N LEU A 73 1.58 -0.46 -4.76
CA LEU A 73 0.59 -1.09 -5.63
C LEU A 73 1.29 -2.08 -6.57
N THR A 74 0.70 -3.25 -6.76
CA THR A 74 1.29 -4.24 -7.67
C THR A 74 1.23 -3.78 -9.13
N THR A 75 2.30 -4.09 -9.87
CA THR A 75 2.33 -3.95 -11.32
C THR A 75 2.23 -5.31 -12.02
N GLU A 76 2.13 -6.38 -11.24
CA GLU A 76 1.98 -7.74 -11.77
C GLU A 76 0.58 -7.93 -12.35
N PRO A 77 0.43 -8.13 -13.68
CA PRO A 77 -0.90 -8.19 -14.32
C PRO A 77 -1.85 -9.24 -13.73
N THR A 78 -1.31 -10.38 -13.31
CA THR A 78 -2.13 -11.46 -12.77
C THR A 78 -2.67 -11.16 -11.37
N LEU A 79 -2.07 -10.21 -10.66
CA LEU A 79 -2.43 -9.82 -9.31
C LEU A 79 -3.12 -8.46 -9.24
N SER A 80 -3.23 -7.77 -10.38
CA SER A 80 -3.82 -6.44 -10.49
C SER A 80 -5.29 -6.51 -10.93
N ASN A 81 -5.96 -5.38 -10.82
CA ASN A 81 -7.32 -5.17 -11.33
C ASN A 81 -7.49 -3.71 -11.76
N THR A 82 -8.70 -3.34 -12.19
CA THR A 82 -8.98 -1.98 -12.65
C THR A 82 -8.83 -0.93 -11.56
N GLU A 83 -9.11 -1.27 -10.31
CA GLU A 83 -8.94 -0.34 -9.20
C GLU A 83 -7.47 0.01 -8.99
N ILE A 84 -6.59 -0.99 -8.97
CA ILE A 84 -5.15 -0.79 -8.81
C ILE A 84 -4.58 -0.01 -10.00
N ALA A 85 -4.94 -0.41 -11.21
CA ALA A 85 -4.50 0.27 -12.43
C ALA A 85 -4.96 1.73 -12.44
N GLY A 86 -6.19 1.98 -11.98
CA GLY A 86 -6.73 3.34 -11.86
C GLY A 86 -5.89 4.21 -10.93
N LEU A 87 -5.54 3.69 -9.75
CA LEU A 87 -4.71 4.41 -8.79
C LEU A 87 -3.32 4.72 -9.33
N LEU A 88 -2.72 3.76 -10.05
CA LEU A 88 -1.39 3.94 -10.64
C LEU A 88 -1.38 4.99 -11.76
N ASN A 89 -2.45 5.06 -12.54
CA ASN A 89 -2.50 5.88 -13.76
C ASN A 89 -3.15 7.25 -13.54
N ALA A 90 -3.90 7.44 -12.47
CA ALA A 90 -4.58 8.71 -12.19
C ALA A 90 -3.62 9.72 -11.56
N SER A 91 -2.76 10.31 -12.40
CA SER A 91 -1.72 11.24 -11.96
C SER A 91 -2.23 12.68 -11.75
N GLU A 92 -3.44 12.97 -12.16
CA GLU A 92 -4.03 14.31 -12.11
C GLU A 92 -4.09 14.85 -10.69
N ASP A 93 -3.86 16.15 -10.56
CA ASP A 93 -3.87 16.84 -9.26
C ASP A 93 -2.93 16.18 -8.24
N GLY A 94 -1.73 15.82 -8.71
CA GLY A 94 -0.70 15.22 -7.86
C GLY A 94 -1.11 13.86 -7.29
N TYR A 95 -1.67 13.00 -8.12
CA TYR A 95 -2.13 11.65 -7.73
C TYR A 95 -3.19 11.73 -6.63
N ARG A 96 -4.17 12.58 -6.81
CA ARG A 96 -5.22 12.82 -5.83
C ARG A 96 -5.93 11.54 -5.40
N GLU A 97 -6.26 10.65 -6.33
CA GLU A 97 -6.95 9.41 -6.01
C GLU A 97 -6.12 8.52 -5.09
N TRP A 98 -4.80 8.43 -5.36
CA TRP A 98 -3.89 7.70 -4.47
C TRP A 98 -3.79 8.35 -3.09
N ARG A 99 -3.66 9.68 -3.06
CA ARG A 99 -3.59 10.42 -1.79
C ARG A 99 -4.86 10.23 -0.96
N ASP A 100 -6.02 10.30 -1.58
CA ASP A 100 -7.30 10.10 -0.89
C ASP A 100 -7.42 8.66 -0.39
N PHE A 101 -6.99 7.70 -1.20
CA PHE A 101 -7.00 6.29 -0.83
C PHE A 101 -6.16 6.01 0.42
N VAL A 102 -4.91 6.44 0.41
CA VAL A 102 -4.01 6.20 1.56
C VAL A 102 -4.36 7.07 2.77
N GLY A 103 -5.02 8.20 2.55
CA GLY A 103 -5.49 9.06 3.63
C GLY A 103 -6.52 8.38 4.55
N GLY A 104 -7.19 7.35 4.06
CA GLY A 104 -8.15 6.56 4.84
C GLY A 104 -7.55 5.33 5.53
N ILE A 105 -6.25 5.11 5.41
CA ILE A 105 -5.60 3.91 5.98
C ILE A 105 -4.70 4.32 7.14
N GLU A 106 -4.96 3.73 8.31
CA GLU A 106 -4.14 3.99 9.51
C GLU A 106 -2.79 3.29 9.43
N ASN A 107 -1.77 3.91 10.00
CA ASN A 107 -0.40 3.37 10.13
C ASN A 107 0.29 3.13 8.79
N VAL A 108 -0.23 3.68 7.71
CA VAL A 108 0.34 3.53 6.38
C VAL A 108 1.46 4.54 6.12
N ILE A 109 2.51 4.08 5.46
CA ILE A 109 3.54 4.92 4.87
C ILE A 109 3.42 4.71 3.36
N PRO A 110 2.81 5.65 2.62
CA PRO A 110 2.60 5.46 1.19
C PRO A 110 3.90 5.62 0.40
N VAL A 111 4.06 4.82 -0.65
CA VAL A 111 5.13 5.06 -1.63
C VAL A 111 4.77 6.27 -2.50
N ILE A 112 5.78 6.84 -3.13
CA ILE A 112 5.60 7.87 -4.16
C ILE A 112 5.55 7.16 -5.50
N HIS A 113 4.46 7.35 -6.24
CA HIS A 113 4.35 6.81 -7.58
C HIS A 113 5.00 7.77 -8.59
N TYR A 114 5.63 7.19 -9.59
CA TYR A 114 6.20 7.93 -10.70
C TYR A 114 5.62 7.37 -12.00
N ASN A 115 5.02 8.24 -12.79
CA ASN A 115 4.49 7.89 -14.09
C ASN A 115 5.19 8.78 -15.13
N GLU A 116 5.86 8.15 -16.09
CA GLU A 116 6.57 8.87 -17.17
C GLU A 116 5.64 9.80 -17.96
N ASN A 117 4.36 9.45 -18.06
CA ASN A 117 3.37 10.22 -18.79
C ASN A 117 2.74 11.34 -17.96
N ALA A 118 3.02 11.39 -16.66
CA ALA A 118 2.53 12.44 -15.79
C ALA A 118 3.41 13.70 -15.93
N SER A 119 2.81 14.87 -15.66
CA SER A 119 3.59 16.09 -15.60
C SER A 119 4.51 16.07 -14.38
N GLU A 120 5.66 16.74 -14.51
CA GLU A 120 6.57 16.93 -13.38
C GLU A 120 5.87 17.63 -12.21
N ALA A 121 4.99 18.59 -12.53
CA ALA A 121 4.20 19.30 -11.53
C ALA A 121 3.32 18.36 -10.71
N ASP A 122 2.68 17.37 -11.35
CA ASP A 122 1.86 16.38 -10.66
C ASP A 122 2.70 15.45 -9.80
N ASN A 123 3.85 15.01 -10.29
CA ASN A 123 4.77 14.18 -9.52
C ASN A 123 5.26 14.93 -8.27
N MET A 124 5.62 16.19 -8.41
CA MET A 124 6.06 17.02 -7.28
C MET A 124 4.94 17.33 -6.30
N LYS A 125 3.75 17.59 -6.80
CA LYS A 125 2.58 17.86 -5.95
C LYS A 125 2.25 16.63 -5.08
N GLN A 126 2.34 15.44 -5.64
CA GLN A 126 2.16 14.21 -4.88
C GLN A 126 3.09 14.17 -3.66
N VAL A 127 4.38 14.43 -3.88
CA VAL A 127 5.38 14.42 -2.80
C VAL A 127 5.00 15.43 -1.71
N GLN A 128 4.71 16.66 -2.12
CA GLN A 128 4.39 17.76 -1.19
C GLN A 128 3.13 17.46 -0.37
N GLU A 129 2.09 16.96 -1.01
CA GLU A 129 0.83 16.69 -0.34
C GLU A 129 0.91 15.46 0.56
N LEU A 130 1.60 14.40 0.14
CA LEU A 130 1.80 13.22 0.99
C LEU A 130 2.68 13.55 2.19
N GLU A 131 3.68 14.40 2.05
CA GLU A 131 4.50 14.86 3.16
C GLU A 131 3.66 15.56 4.22
N LYS A 132 2.70 16.41 3.82
CA LYS A 132 1.79 17.07 4.74
C LYS A 132 0.85 16.09 5.44
N GLN A 133 0.32 15.09 4.69
CA GLN A 133 -0.62 14.10 5.21
C GLN A 133 0.01 13.12 6.18
N HIS A 134 1.25 12.71 5.92
CA HIS A 134 1.93 11.61 6.60
C HIS A 134 3.21 12.04 7.29
N ALA A 135 3.35 13.33 7.58
CA ALA A 135 4.47 13.83 8.38
C ALA A 135 4.46 13.17 9.76
N ALA A 136 5.59 12.64 10.13
CA ALA A 136 5.73 11.98 11.43
C ALA A 136 5.87 12.97 12.56
#